data_c0e789f1a59fbd6a56d527f93ec40a0f
#
_entry.id   c0e789f1a59fbd6a56d527f93ec40a0f
#
_cell.length_a   1.000
_cell.length_b   1.000
_cell.length_c   1.000
_cell.angle_alpha   90.00
_cell.angle_beta   90.00
_cell.angle_gamma   90.00
#
_symmetry.space_group_name_H-M   'P 1'
#
loop_
_entity.id
_entity.type
_entity.pdbx_description
1 polymer ?
#
loop_
_entity_poly.entity_id
_entity_poly.type
_entity_poly.pdbx_seq_one_letter_code
_entity_poly.pdbx_strand_id
1 'polypeptide(L)'
;MATAETQTMVVGIDDSEHSTYALQWTLDHFFANSTVNPPFKLVIVHAKPSPSSVVGLAGPGAAEVLPYVDSDLKKIAARVVEKAKEICSSKSVHDFVVEVVEGDARNILCEAVEKHHASILVVGSHGYGAIKSCNEDSNVAVLGSVSDYCAHHAHCTVMIVKRPKTKH
;
A
#
# COMPACT_ATOMS: atom_id res chain seq x y z
N MET A 1 36.31 4.71 -1.80
CA MET A 1 35.15 4.32 -2.64
C MET A 1 33.89 4.59 -1.83
N ALA A 2 33.05 5.50 -2.29
CA ALA A 2 31.75 5.69 -1.68
C ALA A 2 30.92 4.43 -1.96
N THR A 3 30.58 3.68 -0.92
CA THR A 3 29.54 2.65 -1.01
C THR A 3 28.24 3.42 -1.33
N ALA A 4 27.68 3.17 -2.50
CA ALA A 4 26.36 3.70 -2.82
C ALA A 4 25.39 3.19 -1.73
N GLU A 5 24.88 4.10 -0.93
CA GLU A 5 23.87 3.74 0.07
C GLU A 5 22.67 3.15 -0.67
N THR A 6 22.26 1.95 -0.26
CA THR A 6 21.10 1.29 -0.85
C THR A 6 19.87 2.15 -0.56
N GLN A 7 19.24 2.64 -1.60
CA GLN A 7 18.03 3.47 -1.48
C GLN A 7 16.86 2.64 -0.95
N THR A 8 15.95 3.28 -0.26
CA THR A 8 14.75 2.62 0.27
C THR A 8 13.55 2.88 -0.65
N MET A 9 12.81 1.84 -0.91
CA MET A 9 11.54 1.88 -1.62
C MET A 9 10.42 1.44 -0.67
N VAL A 10 9.42 2.29 -0.50
CA VAL A 10 8.20 1.98 0.26
C VAL A 10 7.09 1.58 -0.70
N VAL A 11 6.41 0.48 -0.42
CA VAL A 11 5.23 0.02 -1.17
C VAL A 11 4.04 -0.01 -0.24
N GLY A 12 3.02 0.79 -0.54
CA GLY A 12 1.75 0.77 0.19
C GLY A 12 0.85 -0.36 -0.28
N ILE A 13 0.34 -1.15 0.65
CA ILE A 13 -0.58 -2.25 0.36
C ILE A 13 -1.84 -2.19 1.21
N ASP A 14 -2.92 -2.65 0.63
CA ASP A 14 -4.21 -2.91 1.31
C ASP A 14 -4.82 -4.22 0.78
N ASP A 15 -6.06 -4.50 1.13
CA ASP A 15 -6.76 -5.72 0.68
C ASP A 15 -7.34 -5.60 -0.76
N SER A 16 -6.87 -4.64 -1.54
CA SER A 16 -7.28 -4.43 -2.93
C SER A 16 -6.40 -5.20 -3.91
N GLU A 17 -6.99 -5.55 -5.06
CA GLU A 17 -6.24 -6.13 -6.17
C GLU A 17 -5.26 -5.12 -6.80
N HIS A 18 -5.55 -3.83 -6.70
CA HIS A 18 -4.69 -2.78 -7.24
C HIS A 18 -3.36 -2.68 -6.50
N SER A 19 -3.38 -2.70 -5.16
CA SER A 19 -2.15 -2.68 -4.36
C SER A 19 -1.37 -3.99 -4.47
N THR A 20 -2.07 -5.12 -4.55
CA THR A 20 -1.45 -6.42 -4.81
C THR A 20 -0.73 -6.43 -6.15
N TYR A 21 -1.38 -5.93 -7.20
CA TYR A 21 -0.76 -5.81 -8.51
C TYR A 21 0.44 -4.85 -8.49
N ALA A 22 0.32 -3.73 -7.78
CA ALA A 22 1.41 -2.77 -7.64
C ALA A 22 2.65 -3.40 -6.98
N LEU A 23 2.47 -4.22 -5.95
CA LEU A 23 3.56 -4.96 -5.33
C LEU A 23 4.19 -5.96 -6.32
N GLN A 24 3.39 -6.79 -6.98
CA GLN A 24 3.89 -7.74 -7.98
C GLN A 24 4.68 -7.05 -9.10
N TRP A 25 4.12 -5.99 -9.64
CA TRP A 25 4.76 -5.18 -10.69
C TRP A 25 6.11 -4.62 -10.23
N THR A 26 6.16 -4.10 -9.01
CA THR A 26 7.39 -3.57 -8.41
C THR A 26 8.46 -4.64 -8.28
N LEU A 27 8.09 -5.82 -7.79
CA LEU A 27 9.04 -6.93 -7.65
C LEU A 27 9.57 -7.40 -9.00
N ASP A 28 8.71 -7.51 -10.01
CA ASP A 28 9.08 -7.95 -11.34
C ASP A 28 10.03 -6.97 -12.05
N HIS A 29 9.88 -5.67 -11.82
CA HIS A 29 10.66 -4.65 -12.52
C HIS A 29 11.94 -4.23 -11.80
N PHE A 30 11.96 -4.28 -10.47
CA PHE A 30 13.09 -3.79 -9.68
C PHE A 30 13.87 -4.86 -8.95
N PHE A 31 13.30 -6.04 -8.73
CA PHE A 31 13.92 -7.08 -7.91
C PHE A 31 14.18 -8.41 -8.63
N ALA A 32 13.54 -8.66 -9.77
CA ALA A 32 13.59 -9.96 -10.48
C ALA A 32 14.99 -10.40 -10.89
N ASN A 33 15.92 -9.48 -11.12
CA ASN A 33 17.27 -9.78 -11.59
C ASN A 33 18.36 -9.58 -10.53
N SER A 34 17.97 -9.34 -9.26
CA SER A 34 18.89 -8.87 -8.23
C SER A 34 18.88 -9.79 -7.00
N THR A 35 19.28 -11.06 -7.19
CA THR A 35 19.33 -12.03 -6.10
C THR A 35 20.48 -11.77 -5.11
N VAL A 36 21.55 -11.08 -5.53
CA VAL A 36 22.75 -10.87 -4.71
C VAL A 36 22.81 -9.46 -4.11
N ASN A 37 22.42 -8.45 -4.87
CA ASN A 37 22.38 -7.06 -4.42
C ASN A 37 21.11 -6.39 -4.95
N PRO A 38 20.02 -6.39 -4.20
CA PRO A 38 18.81 -5.68 -4.61
C PRO A 38 19.11 -4.16 -4.73
N PRO A 39 18.57 -3.50 -5.75
CA PRO A 39 18.85 -2.08 -5.98
C PRO A 39 18.22 -1.19 -4.90
N PHE A 40 17.25 -1.73 -4.18
CA PHE A 40 16.52 -1.03 -3.13
C PHE A 40 16.32 -1.93 -1.91
N LYS A 41 16.32 -1.29 -0.73
CA LYS A 41 15.73 -1.88 0.47
C LYS A 41 14.21 -1.76 0.37
N LEU A 42 13.51 -2.89 0.46
CA LEU A 42 12.05 -2.94 0.34
C LEU A 42 11.37 -2.84 1.69
N VAL A 43 10.50 -1.86 1.84
CA VAL A 43 9.60 -1.70 2.98
C VAL A 43 8.16 -1.72 2.50
N ILE A 44 7.38 -2.66 2.97
CA ILE A 44 5.97 -2.82 2.63
C ILE A 44 5.15 -2.29 3.81
N VAL A 45 4.23 -1.38 3.55
CA VAL A 45 3.44 -0.72 4.59
C VAL A 45 1.96 -0.94 4.35
N HIS A 46 1.29 -1.46 5.37
CA HIS A 46 -0.17 -1.53 5.45
C HIS A 46 -0.67 -0.55 6.51
N ALA A 47 -1.51 0.39 6.10
CA ALA A 47 -2.22 1.28 7.01
C ALA A 47 -3.52 0.60 7.45
N LYS A 48 -3.58 0.21 8.72
CA LYS A 48 -4.79 -0.35 9.33
C LYS A 48 -5.66 0.79 9.83
N PRO A 49 -6.89 0.98 9.31
CA PRO A 49 -7.79 2.01 9.82
C PRO A 49 -8.04 1.82 11.33
N SER A 50 -8.23 2.92 12.06
CA SER A 50 -8.69 2.82 13.45
C SER A 50 -10.15 2.36 13.49
N PRO A 51 -10.55 1.53 14.47
CA PRO A 51 -11.94 1.09 14.59
C PRO A 51 -12.94 2.24 14.64
N SER A 52 -12.60 3.30 15.35
CA SER A 52 -13.41 4.51 15.46
C SER A 52 -13.61 5.24 14.13
N SER A 53 -12.62 5.22 13.24
CA SER A 53 -12.73 5.84 11.92
C SER A 53 -13.65 5.06 10.98
N VAL A 54 -13.72 3.76 11.13
CA VAL A 54 -14.60 2.88 10.33
C VAL A 54 -16.04 2.96 10.79
N VAL A 55 -16.27 2.94 12.09
CA VAL A 55 -17.62 3.03 12.69
C VAL A 55 -18.17 4.45 12.53
N GLY A 56 -17.29 5.45 12.46
CA GLY A 56 -17.69 6.85 12.41
C GLY A 56 -18.23 7.32 13.75
N LEU A 57 -18.84 8.52 13.76
CA LEU A 57 -19.57 9.07 14.88
C LEU A 57 -21.01 8.53 14.93
N ALA A 58 -21.21 7.25 14.60
CA ALA A 58 -22.51 6.59 14.70
C ALA A 58 -23.00 6.66 16.15
N GLY A 59 -24.24 7.04 16.36
CA GLY A 59 -24.84 7.35 17.64
C GLY A 59 -24.82 6.23 18.69
N PRO A 60 -25.81 6.14 19.58
CA PRO A 60 -25.85 5.16 20.67
C PRO A 60 -25.70 3.72 20.16
N GLY A 61 -24.77 2.94 20.71
CA GLY A 61 -24.46 1.58 20.28
C GLY A 61 -23.16 1.41 19.47
N ALA A 62 -22.54 2.49 19.01
CA ALA A 62 -21.24 2.43 18.32
C ALA A 62 -20.14 1.78 19.16
N ALA A 63 -20.11 2.05 20.46
CA ALA A 63 -19.15 1.47 21.40
C ALA A 63 -19.27 -0.06 21.52
N GLU A 64 -20.45 -0.63 21.33
CA GLU A 64 -20.68 -2.07 21.43
C GLU A 64 -20.11 -2.84 20.23
N VAL A 65 -20.03 -2.23 19.04
CA VAL A 65 -19.51 -2.85 17.83
C VAL A 65 -18.01 -2.65 17.64
N LEU A 66 -17.39 -1.69 18.34
CA LEU A 66 -15.95 -1.40 18.21
C LEU A 66 -15.04 -2.62 18.40
N PRO A 67 -15.24 -3.51 19.40
CA PRO A 67 -14.39 -4.69 19.53
C PRO A 67 -14.47 -5.66 18.36
N TYR A 68 -15.64 -5.79 17.74
CA TYR A 68 -15.84 -6.63 16.55
C TYR A 68 -15.16 -6.03 15.34
N VAL A 69 -15.30 -4.73 15.13
CA VAL A 69 -14.63 -4.00 14.06
C VAL A 69 -13.11 -4.07 14.21
N ASP A 70 -12.58 -3.86 15.41
CA ASP A 70 -11.14 -3.99 15.70
C ASP A 70 -10.63 -5.40 15.38
N SER A 71 -11.38 -6.44 15.80
CA SER A 71 -11.04 -7.83 15.46
C SER A 71 -11.00 -8.08 13.96
N ASP A 72 -11.97 -7.56 13.22
CA ASP A 72 -12.02 -7.72 11.76
C ASP A 72 -10.90 -6.97 11.05
N LEU A 73 -10.57 -5.77 11.49
CA LEU A 73 -9.45 -5.01 10.94
C LEU A 73 -8.10 -5.68 11.21
N LYS A 74 -7.93 -6.32 12.35
CA LYS A 74 -6.73 -7.13 12.66
C LYS A 74 -6.63 -8.36 11.77
N LYS A 75 -7.75 -9.03 11.49
CA LYS A 75 -7.78 -10.18 10.56
C LYS A 75 -7.46 -9.76 9.13
N ILE A 76 -8.00 -8.63 8.67
CA ILE A 76 -7.67 -8.07 7.36
C ILE A 76 -6.18 -7.74 7.29
N ALA A 77 -5.63 -7.08 8.30
CA ALA A 77 -4.20 -6.75 8.35
C ALA A 77 -3.33 -7.99 8.29
N ALA A 78 -3.66 -9.05 9.06
CA ALA A 78 -2.94 -10.31 9.02
C ALA A 78 -2.98 -10.96 7.62
N ARG A 79 -4.14 -10.96 6.97
CA ARG A 79 -4.31 -11.48 5.60
C ARG A 79 -3.48 -10.69 4.59
N VAL A 80 -3.46 -9.37 4.68
CA VAL A 80 -2.67 -8.50 3.81
C VAL A 80 -1.18 -8.78 3.98
N VAL A 81 -0.70 -8.91 5.21
CA VAL A 81 0.70 -9.23 5.52
C VAL A 81 1.09 -10.59 4.95
N GLU A 82 0.30 -11.62 5.17
CA GLU A 82 0.59 -12.95 4.64
C GLU A 82 0.61 -12.98 3.12
N LYS A 83 -0.34 -12.32 2.48
CA LYS A 83 -0.38 -12.20 1.02
C LYS A 83 0.86 -11.47 0.47
N ALA A 84 1.31 -10.41 1.14
CA ALA A 84 2.55 -9.71 0.75
C ALA A 84 3.78 -10.62 0.86
N LYS A 85 3.89 -11.38 1.94
CA LYS A 85 4.98 -12.36 2.14
C LYS A 85 4.97 -13.45 1.07
N GLU A 86 3.79 -13.99 0.75
CA GLU A 86 3.63 -15.00 -0.31
C GLU A 86 4.08 -14.46 -1.67
N ILE A 87 3.69 -13.24 -2.01
CA ILE A 87 4.09 -12.59 -3.25
C ILE A 87 5.60 -12.41 -3.31
N CYS A 88 6.22 -11.89 -2.25
CA CYS A 88 7.68 -11.72 -2.18
C CYS A 88 8.40 -13.07 -2.31
N SER A 89 7.93 -14.09 -1.61
CA SER A 89 8.51 -15.45 -1.68
C SER A 89 8.39 -16.05 -3.07
N SER A 90 7.25 -15.88 -3.73
CA SER A 90 7.03 -16.37 -5.10
C SER A 90 7.96 -15.71 -6.13
N LYS A 91 8.46 -14.53 -5.83
CA LYS A 91 9.43 -13.78 -6.65
C LYS A 91 10.87 -13.92 -6.15
N SER A 92 11.12 -14.81 -5.19
CA SER A 92 12.45 -15.02 -4.57
C SER A 92 13.04 -13.77 -3.93
N VAL A 93 12.19 -12.87 -3.45
CA VAL A 93 12.58 -11.69 -2.68
C VAL A 93 12.39 -12.01 -1.21
N HIS A 94 13.51 -12.05 -0.44
CA HIS A 94 13.50 -12.46 0.95
C HIS A 94 13.94 -11.35 1.92
N ASP A 95 14.62 -10.33 1.40
CA ASP A 95 15.07 -9.18 2.19
C ASP A 95 14.06 -8.03 2.06
N PHE A 96 13.07 -8.01 2.95
CA PHE A 96 12.06 -6.98 3.03
C PHE A 96 11.54 -6.84 4.45
N VAL A 97 10.96 -5.68 4.73
CA VAL A 97 10.28 -5.37 6.00
C VAL A 97 8.81 -5.15 5.71
N VAL A 98 7.91 -5.71 6.54
CA VAL A 98 6.48 -5.42 6.50
C VAL A 98 6.08 -4.70 7.78
N GLU A 99 5.46 -3.55 7.64
CA GLU A 99 4.94 -2.75 8.75
C GLU A 99 3.42 -2.62 8.65
N VAL A 100 2.75 -2.82 9.77
CA VAL A 100 1.33 -2.51 9.95
C VAL A 100 1.23 -1.35 10.92
N VAL A 101 0.67 -0.25 10.47
CA VAL A 101 0.54 0.97 11.27
C VAL A 101 -0.92 1.39 11.30
N GLU A 102 -1.44 1.69 12.48
CA GLU A 102 -2.81 2.17 12.63
C GLU A 102 -2.91 3.66 12.29
N GLY A 103 -3.85 4.00 11.44
CA GLY A 103 -4.12 5.38 11.05
C GLY A 103 -4.65 5.52 9.62
N ASP A 104 -4.77 6.76 9.19
CA ASP A 104 -5.17 7.10 7.82
C ASP A 104 -4.03 6.77 6.83
N ALA A 105 -4.34 5.99 5.80
CA ALA A 105 -3.35 5.54 4.82
C ALA A 105 -2.57 6.68 4.16
N ARG A 106 -3.20 7.83 3.92
CA ARG A 106 -2.56 9.01 3.32
C ARG A 106 -1.41 9.51 4.19
N ASN A 107 -1.67 9.66 5.48
CA ASN A 107 -0.68 10.12 6.44
C ASN A 107 0.38 9.05 6.71
N ILE A 108 -0.05 7.81 6.95
CA ILE A 108 0.85 6.68 7.27
C ILE A 108 1.88 6.46 6.16
N LEU A 109 1.48 6.51 4.89
CA LEU A 109 2.41 6.32 3.79
C LEU A 109 3.40 7.48 3.65
N CYS A 110 2.97 8.72 3.83
CA CYS A 110 3.87 9.87 3.85
C CYS A 110 4.83 9.82 5.05
N GLU A 111 4.36 9.46 6.24
CA GLU A 111 5.20 9.27 7.43
C GLU A 111 6.21 8.13 7.24
N ALA A 112 5.81 7.03 6.59
CA ALA A 112 6.73 5.94 6.28
C ALA A 112 7.85 6.37 5.34
N VAL A 113 7.56 7.21 4.35
CA VAL A 113 8.57 7.83 3.48
C VAL A 113 9.61 8.59 4.30
N GLU A 114 9.15 9.44 5.22
CA GLU A 114 10.05 10.21 6.09
C GLU A 114 10.84 9.30 7.04
N LYS A 115 10.17 8.39 7.72
CA LYS A 115 10.77 7.45 8.67
C LYS A 115 11.90 6.60 8.06
N HIS A 116 11.68 6.12 6.86
CA HIS A 116 12.63 5.25 6.16
C HIS A 116 13.55 5.97 5.19
N HIS A 117 13.46 7.30 5.09
CA HIS A 117 14.18 8.11 4.10
C HIS A 117 14.03 7.52 2.69
N ALA A 118 12.79 7.16 2.34
CA ALA A 118 12.51 6.50 1.09
C ALA A 118 12.71 7.44 -0.11
N SER A 119 13.34 6.93 -1.14
CA SER A 119 13.50 7.66 -2.41
C SER A 119 12.31 7.45 -3.36
N ILE A 120 11.58 6.36 -3.17
CA ILE A 120 10.41 6.00 -3.99
C ILE A 120 9.29 5.47 -3.07
N LEU A 121 8.07 5.98 -3.31
CA LEU A 121 6.84 5.43 -2.78
C LEU A 121 6.03 4.84 -3.92
N VAL A 122 5.64 3.58 -3.81
CA VAL A 122 4.80 2.88 -4.80
C VAL A 122 3.42 2.64 -4.21
N VAL A 123 2.39 3.00 -4.96
CA VAL A 123 0.98 2.78 -4.61
C VAL A 123 0.19 2.28 -5.82
N GLY A 124 -0.89 1.55 -5.58
CA GLY A 124 -1.87 1.24 -6.61
C GLY A 124 -2.70 2.46 -6.98
N SER A 125 -3.30 2.47 -8.14
CA SER A 125 -4.13 3.59 -8.61
C SER A 125 -5.45 3.75 -7.86
N HIS A 126 -5.95 2.67 -7.24
CA HIS A 126 -7.15 2.64 -6.41
C HIS A 126 -6.91 1.77 -5.19
N GLY A 127 -7.55 2.09 -4.07
CA GLY A 127 -7.55 1.29 -2.85
C GLY A 127 -8.89 0.58 -2.65
N TYR A 128 -9.01 -0.08 -1.50
CA TYR A 128 -10.20 -0.84 -1.10
C TYR A 128 -11.49 0.00 -1.05
N GLY A 129 -11.39 1.30 -0.76
CA GLY A 129 -12.53 2.22 -0.66
C GLY A 129 -12.97 2.84 -1.99
N ALA A 130 -12.36 2.50 -3.11
CA ALA A 130 -12.78 2.99 -4.41
C ALA A 130 -14.15 2.44 -4.77
N ILE A 131 -15.17 3.25 -4.61
CA ILE A 131 -16.54 2.93 -5.01
C ILE A 131 -16.52 2.67 -6.52
N LYS A 132 -17.10 1.54 -6.93
CA LYS A 132 -17.42 1.27 -8.34
C LYS A 132 -18.54 2.19 -8.84
N SER A 133 -18.33 3.51 -8.79
CA SER A 133 -19.16 4.46 -9.52
C SER A 133 -18.46 4.79 -10.83
N CYS A 134 -18.27 3.78 -11.65
CA CYS A 134 -17.82 3.99 -13.01
C CYS A 134 -19.06 4.20 -13.87
N ASN A 135 -19.42 5.44 -14.09
CA ASN A 135 -20.01 5.79 -15.36
C ASN A 135 -18.89 5.60 -16.39
N GLU A 136 -19.04 4.63 -17.27
CA GLU A 136 -18.04 4.21 -18.26
C GLU A 136 -17.70 5.28 -19.31
N ASP A 137 -18.34 6.44 -19.26
CA ASP A 137 -18.25 7.49 -20.28
C ASP A 137 -17.34 8.67 -19.93
N SER A 138 -16.68 8.67 -18.76
CA SER A 138 -15.74 9.73 -18.45
C SER A 138 -14.31 9.28 -18.69
N ASN A 139 -13.69 9.80 -19.74
CA ASN A 139 -12.26 9.67 -20.05
C ASN A 139 -11.32 10.32 -19.01
N VAL A 140 -11.83 10.64 -17.83
CA VAL A 140 -11.06 11.19 -16.74
C VAL A 140 -10.52 10.02 -15.91
N ALA A 141 -9.23 9.80 -15.94
CA ALA A 141 -8.54 8.87 -15.05
C ALA A 141 -8.59 9.42 -13.63
N VAL A 142 -9.60 9.02 -12.87
CA VAL A 142 -9.71 9.39 -11.46
C VAL A 142 -8.76 8.50 -10.66
N LEU A 143 -7.75 9.12 -10.04
CA LEU A 143 -6.91 8.45 -9.07
C LEU A 143 -7.69 8.20 -7.77
N GLY A 144 -7.36 7.13 -7.05
CA GLY A 144 -7.85 6.91 -5.69
C GLY A 144 -7.37 8.03 -4.75
N SER A 145 -8.12 8.29 -3.69
CA SER A 145 -7.80 9.37 -2.75
C SER A 145 -6.41 9.25 -2.11
N VAL A 146 -5.95 8.04 -1.85
CA VAL A 146 -4.62 7.78 -1.27
C VAL A 146 -3.52 8.06 -2.27
N SER A 147 -3.62 7.55 -3.49
CA SER A 147 -2.61 7.77 -4.53
C SER A 147 -2.52 9.23 -4.93
N ASP A 148 -3.65 9.91 -5.04
CA ASP A 148 -3.70 11.35 -5.33
C ASP A 148 -3.05 12.17 -4.20
N TYR A 149 -3.41 11.89 -2.96
CA TYR A 149 -2.81 12.58 -1.81
C TYR A 149 -1.29 12.38 -1.73
N CYS A 150 -0.82 11.14 -1.87
CA CYS A 150 0.60 10.83 -1.84
C CYS A 150 1.36 11.52 -2.98
N ALA A 151 0.78 11.57 -4.17
CA ALA A 151 1.39 12.27 -5.31
C ALA A 151 1.65 13.76 -5.04
N HIS A 152 0.81 14.39 -4.22
CA HIS A 152 0.94 15.81 -3.89
C HIS A 152 1.77 16.08 -2.61
N HIS A 153 1.81 15.15 -1.66
CA HIS A 153 2.32 15.41 -0.31
C HIS A 153 3.55 14.60 0.08
N ALA A 154 3.84 13.48 -0.56
CA ALA A 154 5.04 12.71 -0.24
C ALA A 154 6.31 13.42 -0.72
N HIS A 155 7.32 13.49 0.16
CA HIS A 155 8.60 14.13 -0.13
C HIS A 155 9.58 13.18 -0.84
N CYS A 156 9.09 12.42 -1.80
CA CYS A 156 9.90 11.53 -2.63
C CYS A 156 9.22 11.33 -4.00
N THR A 157 9.87 10.58 -4.88
CA THR A 157 9.24 10.13 -6.13
C THR A 157 8.07 9.20 -5.80
N VAL A 158 6.90 9.49 -6.33
CA VAL A 158 5.69 8.65 -6.17
C VAL A 158 5.40 7.93 -7.48
N MET A 159 5.34 6.60 -7.41
CA MET A 159 5.01 5.74 -8.54
C MET A 159 3.61 5.17 -8.34
N ILE A 160 2.72 5.48 -9.25
CA ILE A 160 1.34 4.99 -9.24
C ILE A 160 1.22 3.89 -10.28
N VAL A 161 1.06 2.66 -9.82
CA VAL A 161 0.96 1.49 -10.69
C VAL A 161 -0.50 1.24 -11.03
N LYS A 162 -0.82 1.31 -12.31
CA LYS A 162 -2.17 1.07 -12.81
C LYS A 162 -2.32 -0.38 -13.24
N ARG A 163 -3.31 -1.06 -12.67
CA ARG A 163 -3.67 -2.39 -13.12
C ARG A 163 -4.29 -2.32 -14.54
N PRO A 164 -3.84 -3.14 -15.49
CA PRO A 164 -4.47 -3.18 -16.80
C PRO A 164 -5.97 -3.52 -16.70
N LYS A 165 -6.78 -2.85 -17.48
CA LYS A 165 -8.20 -3.23 -17.61
C LYS A 165 -8.24 -4.60 -18.30
N THR A 166 -8.88 -5.58 -17.66
CA THR A 166 -9.21 -6.84 -18.33
C THR A 166 -10.24 -6.53 -19.43
N LYS A 167 -9.85 -6.75 -20.68
CA LYS A 167 -10.82 -6.72 -21.78
C LYS A 167 -11.69 -7.97 -21.66
N HIS A 168 -12.94 -7.78 -21.38
CA HIS A 168 -13.96 -8.81 -21.52
C HIS A 168 -14.48 -8.85 -22.95
#